data_83757b3e3eca87c4d11fca0ef91ac4de
#
_entry.id   83757b3e3eca87c4d11fca0ef91ac4de
#
_cell.length_a   1.000
_cell.length_b   1.000
_cell.length_c   1.000
_cell.angle_alpha   90.00
_cell.angle_beta   90.00
_cell.angle_gamma   90.00
#
_symmetry.space_group_name_H-M   'P 1'
#
loop_
_entity.id
_entity.type
_entity.pdbx_description
1 polymer ?
#
loop_
_entity_poly.entity_id
_entity_poly.type
_entity_poly.pdbx_seq_one_letter_code
_entity_poly.pdbx_strand_id
1 'polypeptide(L)'
;MKIGILGTRGIPNHYGGFEQFAEYLSQYLVTEGDEVYVYNSHTHPYQETTWKGVHLIHQKDPEDQLGTAGQFLYDLNCIRDARKRDFDVVLQLGYTSSSVWGKLLPKKAVIVTNMDGLEWKRTKFSKPVRRFIKFAESLAITTSDFLIADSIGIQEHLQSAYGATSKYIPYGAHVFKTPETAQIE
;
A
#
# COMPACT_ATOMS: atom_id res chain seq x y z
N MET A 1 0.22 19.05 4.11
CA MET A 1 1.45 18.22 3.94
C MET A 1 1.49 17.71 2.51
N LYS A 2 2.67 17.26 2.05
CA LYS A 2 2.83 16.59 0.75
C LYS A 2 2.98 15.09 0.96
N ILE A 3 1.99 14.31 0.51
CA ILE A 3 1.83 12.91 0.86
C ILE A 3 1.91 12.04 -0.40
N GLY A 4 2.77 11.01 -0.38
CA GLY A 4 2.87 10.00 -1.43
C GLY A 4 2.28 8.66 -0.97
N ILE A 5 1.36 8.08 -1.74
CA ILE A 5 0.75 6.76 -1.46
C ILE A 5 1.26 5.76 -2.50
N LEU A 6 1.95 4.71 -2.03
CA LEU A 6 2.57 3.65 -2.81
C LEU A 6 1.94 2.29 -2.45
N GLY A 7 2.18 1.28 -3.26
CA GLY A 7 1.74 -0.09 -2.97
C GLY A 7 0.33 -0.41 -3.48
N THR A 8 -0.20 0.42 -4.38
CA THR A 8 -1.45 0.18 -5.12
C THR A 8 -1.17 0.00 -6.61
N ARG A 9 -2.11 -0.57 -7.35
CA ARG A 9 -2.10 -0.51 -8.82
C ARG A 9 -2.69 0.79 -9.36
N GLY A 10 -3.27 1.60 -8.48
CA GLY A 10 -3.74 2.96 -8.78
C GLY A 10 -5.20 3.22 -8.46
N ILE A 11 -5.57 4.49 -8.57
CA ILE A 11 -6.93 5.00 -8.41
C ILE A 11 -7.39 5.71 -9.71
N PRO A 12 -8.70 5.83 -9.98
CA PRO A 12 -9.84 5.26 -9.23
C PRO A 12 -9.81 3.72 -9.19
N ASN A 13 -10.40 3.14 -8.14
CA ASN A 13 -10.35 1.70 -7.91
C ASN A 13 -10.96 0.89 -9.06
N HIS A 14 -10.22 -0.10 -9.55
CA HIS A 14 -10.68 -1.10 -10.50
C HIS A 14 -10.15 -2.50 -10.19
N TYR A 15 -9.40 -2.68 -9.08
CA TYR A 15 -8.69 -3.92 -8.79
C TYR A 15 -9.01 -4.51 -7.43
N GLY A 16 -8.77 -3.80 -6.32
CA GLY A 16 -8.85 -4.42 -5.00
C GLY A 16 -8.97 -3.49 -3.80
N GLY A 17 -8.73 -4.07 -2.62
CA GLY A 17 -8.93 -3.39 -1.35
C GLY A 17 -7.97 -2.23 -1.09
N PHE A 18 -6.70 -2.35 -1.49
CA PHE A 18 -5.73 -1.26 -1.34
C PHE A 18 -6.07 -0.06 -2.22
N GLU A 19 -6.54 -0.31 -3.44
CA GLU A 19 -6.99 0.72 -4.37
C GLU A 19 -8.21 1.44 -3.81
N GLN A 20 -9.17 0.69 -3.26
CA GLN A 20 -10.35 1.26 -2.61
C GLN A 20 -9.95 2.11 -1.41
N PHE A 21 -9.08 1.61 -0.56
CA PHE A 21 -8.58 2.36 0.60
C PHE A 21 -7.85 3.64 0.15
N ALA A 22 -6.93 3.52 -0.81
CA ALA A 22 -6.19 4.66 -1.36
C ALA A 22 -7.12 5.71 -1.97
N GLU A 23 -8.17 5.26 -2.68
CA GLU A 23 -9.17 6.13 -3.29
C GLU A 23 -9.90 6.99 -2.25
N TYR A 24 -10.41 6.39 -1.19
CA TYR A 24 -11.12 7.12 -0.13
C TYR A 24 -10.18 7.99 0.70
N LEU A 25 -9.04 7.45 1.10
CA LEU A 25 -8.07 8.17 1.92
C LEU A 25 -7.53 9.40 1.19
N SER A 26 -7.13 9.24 -0.07
CA SER A 26 -6.54 10.34 -0.83
C SER A 26 -7.52 11.49 -1.04
N GLN A 27 -8.79 11.20 -1.33
CA GLN A 27 -9.83 12.23 -1.42
C GLN A 27 -10.03 12.95 -0.09
N TYR A 28 -10.10 12.19 1.01
CA TYR A 28 -10.25 12.79 2.34
C TYR A 28 -9.09 13.73 2.66
N LEU A 29 -7.85 13.30 2.45
CA LEU A 29 -6.66 14.12 2.70
C LEU A 29 -6.64 15.40 1.85
N VAL A 30 -7.09 15.35 0.60
CA VAL A 30 -7.26 16.54 -0.24
C VAL A 30 -8.29 17.50 0.37
N THR A 31 -9.39 17.00 0.94
CA THR A 31 -10.39 17.87 1.62
C THR A 31 -9.83 18.51 2.89
N GLU A 32 -8.86 17.87 3.54
CA GLU A 32 -8.13 18.43 4.70
C GLU A 32 -7.04 19.44 4.28
N GLY A 33 -6.86 19.67 2.99
CA GLY A 33 -5.89 20.64 2.45
C GLY A 33 -4.48 20.08 2.20
N ASP A 34 -4.33 18.78 2.16
CA ASP A 34 -3.06 18.13 1.84
C ASP A 34 -2.85 18.00 0.32
N GLU A 35 -1.61 18.06 -0.13
CA GLU A 35 -1.17 17.78 -1.50
C GLU A 35 -0.88 16.28 -1.61
N VAL A 36 -1.77 15.53 -2.28
CA VAL A 36 -1.73 14.07 -2.28
C VAL A 36 -1.36 13.51 -3.64
N TYR A 37 -0.45 12.55 -3.65
CA TYR A 37 0.03 11.82 -4.82
C TYR A 37 -0.22 10.33 -4.64
N VAL A 38 -0.82 9.68 -5.65
CA VAL A 38 -0.99 8.23 -5.69
C VAL A 38 -0.24 7.66 -6.87
N TYR A 39 0.51 6.58 -6.64
CA TYR A 39 1.23 5.87 -7.69
C TYR A 39 0.31 4.85 -8.36
N ASN A 40 0.15 5.04 -9.67
CA ASN A 40 -0.63 4.16 -10.54
C ASN A 40 0.30 3.32 -11.41
N SER A 41 -0.09 2.08 -11.71
CA SER A 41 0.52 1.31 -12.80
C SER A 41 0.31 2.04 -14.13
N HIS A 42 1.28 1.98 -15.03
CA HIS A 42 1.15 2.55 -16.39
C HIS A 42 0.04 1.86 -17.20
N THR A 43 -0.37 0.66 -16.82
CA THR A 43 -1.48 -0.08 -17.45
C THR A 43 -2.84 0.22 -16.83
N HIS A 44 -2.87 1.10 -15.81
CA HIS A 44 -4.13 1.50 -15.17
C HIS A 44 -5.09 2.11 -16.19
N PRO A 45 -6.40 1.76 -16.21
CA PRO A 45 -7.34 2.24 -17.22
C PRO A 45 -7.55 3.76 -17.21
N TYR A 46 -7.38 4.41 -16.06
CA TYR A 46 -7.45 5.86 -15.94
C TYR A 46 -6.06 6.48 -16.12
N GLN A 47 -5.87 7.21 -17.24
CA GLN A 47 -4.57 7.73 -17.66
C GLN A 47 -4.36 9.23 -17.41
N GLU A 48 -5.35 9.91 -16.83
CA GLU A 48 -5.20 11.32 -16.49
C GLU A 48 -4.17 11.52 -15.36
N THR A 49 -3.61 12.71 -15.28
CA THR A 49 -2.60 13.06 -14.26
C THR A 49 -3.20 13.48 -12.92
N THR A 50 -4.51 13.68 -12.88
CA THR A 50 -5.23 14.09 -11.66
C THR A 50 -6.59 13.40 -11.58
N TRP A 51 -7.04 13.14 -10.36
CA TRP A 51 -8.36 12.60 -10.08
C TRP A 51 -8.91 13.19 -8.79
N LYS A 52 -10.03 13.92 -8.86
CA LYS A 52 -10.67 14.58 -7.70
C LYS A 52 -9.67 15.36 -6.80
N GLY A 53 -8.75 16.09 -7.41
CA GLY A 53 -7.73 16.86 -6.70
C GLY A 53 -6.49 16.08 -6.26
N VAL A 54 -6.48 14.75 -6.45
CA VAL A 54 -5.32 13.89 -6.19
C VAL A 54 -4.43 13.87 -7.43
N HIS A 55 -3.12 14.00 -7.27
CA HIS A 55 -2.13 13.83 -8.34
C HIS A 55 -1.84 12.35 -8.58
N LEU A 56 -1.85 11.91 -9.84
CA LEU A 56 -1.57 10.53 -10.23
C LEU A 56 -0.22 10.42 -10.91
N ILE A 57 0.61 9.47 -10.46
CA ILE A 57 1.94 9.22 -11.00
C ILE A 57 1.97 7.83 -11.60
N HIS A 58 1.92 7.73 -12.94
CA HIS A 58 1.99 6.46 -13.64
C HIS A 58 3.44 5.97 -13.72
N GLN A 59 3.71 4.79 -13.17
CA GLN A 59 5.02 4.15 -13.19
C GLN A 59 4.99 2.85 -14.00
N LYS A 60 6.12 2.54 -14.65
CA LYS A 60 6.26 1.30 -15.43
C LYS A 60 6.08 0.09 -14.51
N ASP A 61 5.13 -0.75 -14.87
CA ASP A 61 4.76 -1.97 -14.18
C ASP A 61 4.91 -3.16 -15.15
N PRO A 62 5.92 -4.00 -14.99
CA PRO A 62 6.13 -5.15 -15.86
C PRO A 62 5.42 -6.42 -15.38
N GLU A 63 4.39 -6.33 -14.54
CA GLU A 63 3.70 -7.50 -13.99
C GLU A 63 3.11 -8.39 -15.08
N ASP A 64 2.58 -7.82 -16.17
CA ASP A 64 2.03 -8.57 -17.30
C ASP A 64 3.06 -9.48 -17.99
N GLN A 65 4.34 -9.09 -17.95
CA GLN A 65 5.44 -9.82 -18.59
C GLN A 65 6.17 -10.76 -17.62
N LEU A 66 6.31 -10.37 -16.36
CA LEU A 66 7.15 -11.02 -15.36
C LEU A 66 6.35 -11.64 -14.19
N GLY A 67 5.01 -11.54 -14.23
CA GLY A 67 4.16 -12.00 -13.15
C GLY A 67 4.53 -11.31 -11.82
N THR A 68 4.47 -12.06 -10.72
CA THR A 68 4.78 -11.53 -9.37
C THR A 68 6.15 -10.85 -9.25
N ALA A 69 7.15 -11.24 -10.06
CA ALA A 69 8.44 -10.54 -10.06
C ALA A 69 8.33 -9.10 -10.58
N GLY A 70 7.35 -8.83 -11.45
CA GLY A 70 7.05 -7.49 -11.95
C GLY A 70 6.65 -6.52 -10.84
N GLN A 71 5.94 -6.99 -9.81
CA GLN A 71 5.55 -6.15 -8.67
C GLN A 71 6.76 -5.56 -7.94
N PHE A 72 7.84 -6.35 -7.77
CA PHE A 72 9.07 -5.85 -7.16
C PHE A 72 9.70 -4.72 -7.97
N LEU A 73 9.65 -4.82 -9.29
CA LEU A 73 10.18 -3.78 -10.19
C LEU A 73 9.27 -2.55 -10.22
N TYR A 74 7.96 -2.75 -10.18
CA TYR A 74 7.01 -1.66 -10.06
C TYR A 74 7.24 -0.86 -8.78
N ASP A 75 7.31 -1.52 -7.62
CA ASP A 75 7.59 -0.87 -6.34
C ASP A 75 8.94 -0.14 -6.36
N LEU A 76 9.97 -0.75 -6.96
CA LEU A 76 11.26 -0.09 -7.13
C LEU A 76 11.15 1.20 -7.95
N ASN A 77 10.38 1.18 -9.03
CA ASN A 77 10.15 2.38 -9.86
C ASN A 77 9.42 3.48 -9.08
N CYS A 78 8.37 3.11 -8.34
CA CYS A 78 7.64 4.02 -7.46
C CYS A 78 8.55 4.64 -6.39
N ILE A 79 9.33 3.82 -5.69
CA ILE A 79 10.25 4.27 -4.63
C ILE A 79 11.35 5.19 -5.20
N ARG A 80 11.92 4.86 -6.36
CA ARG A 80 12.94 5.70 -7.02
C ARG A 80 12.39 7.07 -7.44
N ASP A 81 11.16 7.11 -7.90
CA ASP A 81 10.48 8.37 -8.22
C ASP A 81 10.16 9.15 -6.92
N ALA A 82 9.56 8.50 -5.92
CA ALA A 82 9.24 9.10 -4.63
C ALA A 82 10.46 9.74 -3.97
N ARG A 83 11.64 9.14 -4.11
CA ARG A 83 12.90 9.66 -3.56
C ARG A 83 13.33 11.00 -4.18
N LYS A 84 12.84 11.33 -5.38
CA LYS A 84 13.14 12.58 -6.08
C LYS A 84 12.13 13.68 -5.76
N ARG A 85 11.06 13.34 -5.03
CA ARG A 85 9.98 14.24 -4.66
C ARG A 85 10.08 14.56 -3.18
N ASP A 86 10.00 15.81 -2.80
CA ASP A 86 10.06 16.22 -1.40
C ASP A 86 8.72 15.93 -0.70
N PHE A 87 8.40 14.64 -0.49
CA PHE A 87 7.27 14.22 0.32
C PHE A 87 7.56 14.42 1.80
N ASP A 88 6.56 14.90 2.55
CA ASP A 88 6.59 14.94 4.02
C ASP A 88 6.31 13.55 4.59
N VAL A 89 5.37 12.82 3.94
CA VAL A 89 4.95 11.47 4.35
C VAL A 89 4.89 10.56 3.12
N VAL A 90 5.38 9.33 3.27
CA VAL A 90 5.17 8.25 2.31
C VAL A 90 4.41 7.13 3.00
N LEU A 91 3.19 6.87 2.53
CA LEU A 91 2.37 5.75 2.96
C LEU A 91 2.58 4.58 1.99
N GLN A 92 3.04 3.45 2.51
CA GLN A 92 3.14 2.19 1.78
C GLN A 92 1.96 1.28 2.14
N LEU A 93 1.22 0.83 1.13
CA LEU A 93 0.12 -0.14 1.28
C LEU A 93 0.65 -1.54 0.99
N GLY A 94 0.82 -2.32 2.06
CA GLY A 94 1.50 -3.60 2.00
C GLY A 94 3.03 -3.50 2.06
N TYR A 95 3.69 -4.65 2.21
CA TYR A 95 5.14 -4.70 2.45
C TYR A 95 5.87 -5.79 1.65
N THR A 96 5.17 -6.74 1.04
CA THR A 96 5.78 -7.97 0.53
C THR A 96 6.85 -7.72 -0.53
N SER A 97 6.60 -6.83 -1.48
CA SER A 97 7.53 -6.51 -2.56
C SER A 97 8.29 -5.20 -2.34
N SER A 98 7.69 -4.23 -1.64
CA SER A 98 8.30 -2.92 -1.41
C SER A 98 9.42 -2.95 -0.35
N SER A 99 9.28 -3.76 0.69
CA SER A 99 10.21 -3.78 1.83
C SER A 99 11.65 -4.14 1.48
N VAL A 100 11.88 -4.95 0.44
CA VAL A 100 13.24 -5.28 -0.04
C VAL A 100 13.99 -4.05 -0.55
N TRP A 101 13.27 -3.01 -0.93
CA TRP A 101 13.79 -1.72 -1.38
C TRP A 101 13.79 -0.66 -0.28
N GLY A 102 13.48 -1.02 0.97
CA GLY A 102 13.31 -0.09 2.09
C GLY A 102 14.49 0.88 2.28
N LYS A 103 15.73 0.45 2.02
CA LYS A 103 16.92 1.34 2.06
C LYS A 103 16.92 2.43 0.97
N LEU A 104 16.07 2.31 -0.03
CA LEU A 104 15.92 3.29 -1.11
C LEU A 104 14.77 4.28 -0.86
N LEU A 105 13.99 4.11 0.19
CA LEU A 105 12.93 5.04 0.57
C LEU A 105 13.46 6.47 0.78
N PRO A 106 12.64 7.51 0.58
CA PRO A 106 13.01 8.89 0.84
C PRO A 106 13.48 9.09 2.28
N LYS A 107 14.69 9.62 2.48
CA LYS A 107 15.28 9.77 3.82
C LYS A 107 14.69 10.91 4.65
N LYS A 108 14.04 11.87 4.01
CA LYS A 108 13.46 13.05 4.66
C LYS A 108 11.98 12.88 5.00
N ALA A 109 11.29 11.96 4.30
CA ALA A 109 9.89 11.69 4.52
C ALA A 109 9.71 10.77 5.73
N VAL A 110 8.61 10.95 6.44
CA VAL A 110 8.12 9.97 7.41
C VAL A 110 7.55 8.78 6.67
N ILE A 111 8.07 7.59 6.94
CA ILE A 111 7.64 6.35 6.29
C ILE A 111 6.60 5.66 7.16
N VAL A 112 5.39 5.53 6.62
CA VAL A 112 4.28 4.82 7.24
C VAL A 112 3.97 3.58 6.43
N THR A 113 3.95 2.39 7.04
CA THR A 113 3.62 1.15 6.33
C THR A 113 2.38 0.50 6.93
N ASN A 114 1.39 0.24 6.08
CA ASN A 114 0.24 -0.58 6.42
C ASN A 114 0.66 -2.06 6.30
N MET A 115 0.69 -2.73 7.46
CA MET A 115 1.07 -4.14 7.60
C MET A 115 -0.15 -5.03 7.34
N ASP A 116 -0.57 -5.07 6.05
CA ASP A 116 -1.67 -5.91 5.60
C ASP A 116 -1.36 -7.38 5.82
N GLY A 117 -2.26 -8.07 6.45
CA GLY A 117 -2.36 -9.53 6.55
C GLY A 117 -1.09 -10.30 6.94
N LEU A 118 -1.28 -11.42 7.63
CA LEU A 118 -0.20 -12.38 7.89
C LEU A 118 -0.07 -13.32 6.67
N GLU A 119 0.32 -12.77 5.52
CA GLU A 119 0.36 -13.48 4.23
C GLU A 119 1.20 -14.79 4.30
N TRP A 120 2.26 -14.80 5.11
CA TRP A 120 3.07 -16.00 5.32
C TRP A 120 2.34 -17.14 6.04
N LYS A 121 1.20 -16.90 6.70
CA LYS A 121 0.35 -17.93 7.28
C LYS A 121 -0.54 -18.64 6.24
N ARG A 122 -0.73 -18.05 5.07
CA ARG A 122 -1.61 -18.61 4.04
C ARG A 122 -1.04 -19.89 3.46
N THR A 123 -1.84 -20.95 3.47
CA THR A 123 -1.44 -22.29 3.01
C THR A 123 -1.20 -22.39 1.50
N LYS A 124 -1.73 -21.42 0.72
CA LYS A 124 -1.50 -21.35 -0.74
C LYS A 124 -0.04 -21.14 -1.13
N PHE A 125 0.78 -20.64 -0.21
CA PHE A 125 2.20 -20.37 -0.49
C PHE A 125 3.10 -21.53 -0.08
N SER A 126 4.11 -21.83 -0.91
CA SER A 126 5.15 -22.80 -0.61
C SER A 126 6.01 -22.35 0.59
N LYS A 127 6.67 -23.30 1.24
CA LYS A 127 7.54 -23.01 2.40
C LYS A 127 8.62 -21.94 2.13
N PRO A 128 9.35 -21.94 0.99
CA PRO A 128 10.30 -20.88 0.68
C PRO A 128 9.66 -19.51 0.55
N VAL A 129 8.51 -19.41 -0.13
CA VAL A 129 7.76 -18.15 -0.29
C VAL A 129 7.31 -17.61 1.07
N ARG A 130 6.78 -18.48 1.94
CA ARG A 130 6.37 -18.07 3.30
C ARG A 130 7.55 -17.54 4.14
N ARG A 131 8.74 -18.15 4.01
CA ARG A 131 9.96 -17.65 4.66
C ARG A 131 10.36 -16.29 4.12
N PHE A 132 10.28 -16.11 2.80
CA PHE A 132 10.56 -14.83 2.18
C PHE A 132 9.58 -13.74 2.66
N ILE A 133 8.27 -14.01 2.67
CA ILE A 133 7.26 -13.03 3.14
C ILE A 133 7.52 -12.65 4.61
N LYS A 134 7.87 -13.62 5.45
CA LYS A 134 8.23 -13.35 6.86
C LYS A 134 9.50 -12.49 6.98
N PHE A 135 10.47 -12.70 6.10
CA PHE A 135 11.66 -11.84 6.01
C PHE A 135 11.30 -10.43 5.53
N ALA A 136 10.44 -10.31 4.52
CA ALA A 136 9.92 -9.03 4.04
C ALA A 136 9.18 -8.25 5.14
N GLU A 137 8.40 -8.94 5.98
CA GLU A 137 7.75 -8.36 7.16
C GLU A 137 8.77 -7.72 8.12
N SER A 138 9.87 -8.43 8.43
CA SER A 138 10.92 -7.89 9.30
C SER A 138 11.64 -6.68 8.69
N LEU A 139 11.83 -6.66 7.36
CA LEU A 139 12.39 -5.51 6.66
C LEU A 139 11.46 -4.30 6.73
N ALA A 140 10.16 -4.49 6.53
CA ALA A 140 9.17 -3.41 6.61
C ALA A 140 9.19 -2.75 7.99
N ILE A 141 9.23 -3.56 9.06
CA ILE A 141 9.31 -3.06 10.44
C ILE A 141 10.55 -2.19 10.66
N THR A 142 11.70 -2.60 10.12
CA THR A 142 12.97 -1.88 10.32
C THR A 142 13.14 -0.64 9.46
N THR A 143 12.35 -0.50 8.40
CA THR A 143 12.46 0.61 7.44
C THR A 143 11.30 1.59 7.50
N SER A 144 10.35 1.38 8.41
CA SER A 144 9.21 2.26 8.64
C SER A 144 9.37 3.02 9.96
N ASP A 145 8.98 4.29 9.95
CA ASP A 145 8.90 5.11 11.16
C ASP A 145 7.63 4.78 11.95
N PHE A 146 6.53 4.47 11.24
CA PHE A 146 5.26 4.08 11.84
C PHE A 146 4.64 2.89 11.12
N LEU A 147 3.97 2.04 11.88
CA LEU A 147 3.25 0.88 11.38
C LEU A 147 1.75 1.04 11.62
N ILE A 148 0.96 0.69 10.61
CA ILE A 148 -0.50 0.57 10.70
C ILE A 148 -0.85 -0.93 10.67
N ALA A 149 -1.74 -1.34 11.56
CA ALA A 149 -2.37 -2.66 11.55
C ALA A 149 -3.88 -2.47 11.30
N ASP A 150 -4.43 -3.18 10.32
CA ASP A 150 -5.85 -3.12 9.98
C ASP A 150 -6.72 -4.04 10.85
N SER A 151 -6.08 -4.94 11.62
CA SER A 151 -6.74 -5.82 12.56
C SER A 151 -5.99 -5.93 13.88
N ILE A 152 -6.73 -6.22 14.95
CA ILE A 152 -6.16 -6.44 16.29
C ILE A 152 -5.16 -7.61 16.25
N GLY A 153 -5.47 -8.68 15.51
CA GLY A 153 -4.59 -9.85 15.41
C GLY A 153 -3.24 -9.52 14.75
N ILE A 154 -3.17 -8.57 13.79
CA ILE A 154 -1.91 -8.09 13.23
C ILE A 154 -1.18 -7.23 14.25
N GLN A 155 -1.87 -6.33 14.94
CA GLN A 155 -1.27 -5.50 16.00
C GLN A 155 -0.62 -6.36 17.10
N GLU A 156 -1.33 -7.37 17.60
CA GLU A 156 -0.84 -8.32 18.60
C GLU A 156 0.36 -9.13 18.08
N HIS A 157 0.32 -9.55 16.81
CA HIS A 157 1.43 -10.26 16.18
C HIS A 157 2.69 -9.40 16.11
N LEU A 158 2.58 -8.15 15.63
CA LEU A 158 3.70 -7.22 15.54
C LEU A 158 4.32 -6.98 16.91
N GLN A 159 3.49 -6.78 17.93
CA GLN A 159 3.96 -6.59 19.30
C GLN A 159 4.63 -7.85 19.86
N SER A 160 4.00 -9.04 19.73
CA SER A 160 4.49 -10.27 20.33
C SER A 160 5.73 -10.86 19.63
N ALA A 161 5.77 -10.78 18.29
CA ALA A 161 6.84 -11.39 17.50
C ALA A 161 8.07 -10.49 17.32
N TYR A 162 7.87 -9.15 17.34
CA TYR A 162 8.92 -8.19 17.02
C TYR A 162 9.09 -7.07 18.08
N GLY A 163 8.21 -7.00 19.08
CA GLY A 163 8.17 -5.86 20.01
C GLY A 163 7.80 -4.54 19.35
N ALA A 164 7.24 -4.60 18.13
CA ALA A 164 6.95 -3.41 17.33
C ALA A 164 5.58 -2.83 17.69
N THR A 165 5.53 -1.53 17.92
CA THR A 165 4.28 -0.80 18.15
C THR A 165 3.64 -0.44 16.82
N SER A 166 2.32 -0.62 16.70
CA SER A 166 1.55 -0.22 15.54
C SER A 166 0.26 0.49 15.95
N LYS A 167 -0.24 1.32 15.04
CA LYS A 167 -1.55 1.96 15.21
C LYS A 167 -2.61 1.09 14.58
N TYR A 168 -3.64 0.74 15.34
CA TYR A 168 -4.81 0.03 14.81
C TYR A 168 -5.69 1.01 14.03
N ILE A 169 -5.84 0.78 12.72
CA ILE A 169 -6.71 1.54 11.81
C ILE A 169 -7.40 0.54 10.88
N PRO A 170 -8.63 0.10 11.22
CA PRO A 170 -9.36 -0.86 10.39
C PRO A 170 -9.85 -0.21 9.09
N TYR A 171 -10.05 -1.04 8.08
CA TYR A 171 -10.74 -0.61 6.87
C TYR A 171 -12.19 -0.26 7.18
N GLY A 172 -12.67 0.84 6.58
CA GLY A 172 -14.07 1.20 6.60
C GLY A 172 -14.87 0.45 5.54
N ALA A 173 -16.18 0.38 5.74
CA ALA A 173 -17.11 -0.11 4.73
C ALA A 173 -18.36 0.77 4.71
N HIS A 174 -18.98 0.91 3.52
CA HIS A 174 -20.28 1.55 3.44
C HIS A 174 -21.36 0.68 4.08
N VAL A 175 -22.16 1.29 4.95
CA VAL A 175 -23.32 0.61 5.52
C VAL A 175 -24.45 0.68 4.49
N PHE A 176 -24.76 -0.44 3.86
CA PHE A 176 -25.92 -0.56 2.98
C PHE A 176 -27.19 -0.64 3.83
N LYS A 177 -28.11 0.31 3.65
CA LYS A 177 -29.40 0.32 4.36
C LYS A 177 -30.49 -0.52 3.66
N THR A 178 -30.26 -0.88 2.40
CA THR A 178 -31.17 -1.71 1.61
C THR A 178 -30.41 -2.89 1.04
N PRO A 179 -30.79 -4.14 1.35
CA PRO A 179 -30.17 -5.30 0.71
C PRO A 179 -30.55 -5.30 -0.78
N GLU A 180 -29.56 -5.32 -1.67
CA GLU A 180 -29.78 -5.62 -3.08
C GLU A 180 -30.12 -7.10 -3.19
N THR A 181 -31.41 -7.41 -3.26
CA THR A 181 -31.95 -8.78 -3.39
C THR A 181 -31.63 -9.43 -4.75
N ALA A 182 -31.08 -8.70 -5.70
CA ALA A 182 -30.79 -9.19 -7.05
C ALA A 182 -29.50 -10.02 -7.20
N GLN A 183 -28.76 -10.29 -6.14
CA GLN A 183 -27.52 -11.08 -6.17
C GLN A 183 -27.62 -12.46 -5.50
N ILE A 184 -28.83 -12.94 -5.22
CA ILE A 184 -29.05 -14.27 -4.59
C ILE A 184 -29.79 -15.21 -5.57
N GLU A 185 -29.44 -15.21 -6.86
CA GLU A 185 -29.84 -16.26 -7.81
C GLU A 185 -28.61 -17.03 -8.32
#